data_52eec681cc5e818e36724261db9a471d
#
_entry.id   52eec681cc5e818e36724261db9a471d
#
_cell.length_a   1.000
_cell.length_b   1.000
_cell.length_c   1.000
_cell.angle_alpha   90.00
_cell.angle_beta   90.00
_cell.angle_gamma   90.00
#
_symmetry.space_group_name_H-M   'P 1'
#
loop_
_entity.id
_entity.type
_entity.pdbx_description
1 polymer ?
#
loop_
_entity_poly.entity_id
_entity_poly.type
_entity_poly.pdbx_seq_one_letter_code
_entity_poly.pdbx_strand_id
1 'polypeptide(L)'
;SMVHAKFPDMLETIHGVSEETTTGVHRLKEMLEKGELKIPAINVNDSVTKAKNDNKYGCRHSLNDALKRGTDMLLSGKKGLVIGYGDVGKGSAASLAQEGMIVSVVESDPICAMQACMDGFAVVSCYKNGVVTRDPKDINMDVMGDTDLIVTTTGNVNVCDSAMISTLKNTAVVCNIGHFDNEIDTAYMRENFYWDEIKPQVHRVFRLSLIHISEPTRRL
;
A
#
# COMPACT_ATOMS: atom_id res chain seq x y z
N SER A 1 -0.47 -21.75 9.54
CA SER A 1 -1.71 -21.06 9.95
C SER A 1 -2.02 -21.36 11.42
N MET A 2 -2.94 -20.57 12.00
CA MET A 2 -3.34 -20.77 13.40
C MET A 2 -3.92 -22.18 13.64
N VAL A 3 -4.71 -22.69 12.71
CA VAL A 3 -5.28 -24.06 12.78
C VAL A 3 -4.17 -25.10 12.85
N HIS A 4 -3.17 -25.03 11.97
CA HIS A 4 -2.03 -25.97 11.96
C HIS A 4 -1.22 -25.96 13.28
N ALA A 5 -1.09 -24.79 13.91
CA ALA A 5 -0.28 -24.62 15.11
C ALA A 5 -1.04 -24.87 16.42
N LYS A 6 -2.30 -24.41 16.50
CA LYS A 6 -3.06 -24.43 17.75
C LYS A 6 -4.13 -25.53 17.82
N PHE A 7 -4.58 -26.01 16.67
CA PHE A 7 -5.70 -26.97 16.58
C PHE A 7 -5.38 -28.11 15.59
N PRO A 8 -4.26 -28.83 15.77
CA PRO A 8 -3.84 -29.88 14.84
C PRO A 8 -4.89 -31.00 14.66
N ASP A 9 -5.64 -31.32 15.69
CA ASP A 9 -6.66 -32.37 15.65
C ASP A 9 -7.83 -32.04 14.70
N MET A 10 -8.09 -30.74 14.47
CA MET A 10 -9.10 -30.30 13.51
C MET A 10 -8.71 -30.62 12.06
N LEU A 11 -7.42 -30.79 11.78
CA LEU A 11 -6.96 -31.07 10.41
C LEU A 11 -7.44 -32.43 9.90
N GLU A 12 -7.76 -33.38 10.80
CA GLU A 12 -8.32 -34.68 10.42
C GLU A 12 -9.73 -34.59 9.86
N THR A 13 -10.47 -33.54 10.24
CA THR A 13 -11.86 -33.35 9.82
C THR A 13 -12.02 -32.29 8.72
N ILE A 14 -10.99 -31.49 8.46
CA ILE A 14 -11.01 -30.44 7.43
C ILE A 14 -10.59 -31.04 6.09
N HIS A 15 -11.49 -31.06 5.12
CA HIS A 15 -11.24 -31.60 3.78
C HIS A 15 -10.35 -30.70 2.93
N GLY A 16 -10.27 -29.41 3.22
CA GLY A 16 -9.45 -28.43 2.52
C GLY A 16 -9.83 -27.00 2.89
N VAL A 17 -9.09 -26.07 2.32
CA VAL A 17 -9.37 -24.62 2.45
C VAL A 17 -9.41 -23.97 1.08
N SER A 18 -10.21 -22.92 0.93
CA SER A 18 -10.16 -22.00 -0.19
C SER A 18 -9.64 -20.65 0.27
N GLU A 19 -8.68 -20.09 -0.48
CA GLU A 19 -8.06 -18.81 -0.16
C GLU A 19 -8.43 -17.77 -1.20
N GLU A 20 -8.96 -16.66 -0.73
CA GLU A 20 -9.50 -15.61 -1.58
C GLU A 20 -8.51 -14.50 -1.88
N THR A 21 -7.53 -14.25 -1.00
CA THR A 21 -6.66 -13.07 -1.15
C THR A 21 -5.23 -13.42 -1.52
N THR A 22 -4.57 -12.54 -2.30
CA THR A 22 -3.19 -12.70 -2.76
C THR A 22 -2.22 -13.01 -1.62
N THR A 23 -2.33 -12.29 -0.50
CA THR A 23 -1.45 -12.48 0.66
C THR A 23 -1.62 -13.85 1.30
N GLY A 24 -2.85 -14.34 1.41
CA GLY A 24 -3.12 -15.67 1.94
C GLY A 24 -2.61 -16.77 1.00
N VAL A 25 -2.74 -16.59 -0.31
CA VAL A 25 -2.18 -17.50 -1.32
C VAL A 25 -0.65 -17.60 -1.19
N HIS A 26 0.05 -16.46 -1.05
CA HIS A 26 1.50 -16.46 -0.82
C HIS A 26 1.85 -17.24 0.45
N ARG A 27 1.09 -17.03 1.53
CA ARG A 27 1.31 -17.75 2.80
C ARG A 27 1.11 -19.25 2.66
N LEU A 28 0.10 -19.68 1.92
CA LEU A 28 -0.14 -21.10 1.65
C LEU A 28 0.98 -21.71 0.79
N LYS A 29 1.50 -20.98 -0.21
CA LYS A 29 2.65 -21.40 -1.01
C LYS A 29 3.90 -21.59 -0.15
N GLU A 30 4.21 -20.60 0.71
CA GLU A 30 5.33 -20.73 1.66
C GLU A 30 5.18 -21.95 2.58
N MET A 31 3.98 -22.22 3.08
CA MET A 31 3.70 -23.40 3.90
C MET A 31 3.86 -24.70 3.12
N LEU A 32 3.47 -24.71 1.85
CA LEU A 32 3.64 -25.87 0.97
C LEU A 32 5.13 -26.15 0.72
N GLU A 33 5.91 -25.13 0.39
CA GLU A 33 7.35 -25.22 0.17
C GLU A 33 8.12 -25.74 1.40
N LYS A 34 7.65 -25.35 2.59
CA LYS A 34 8.21 -25.81 3.88
C LYS A 34 7.68 -27.21 4.31
N GLY A 35 6.75 -27.81 3.57
CA GLY A 35 6.10 -29.07 3.96
C GLY A 35 5.16 -28.96 5.16
N GLU A 36 4.75 -27.75 5.51
CA GLU A 36 3.88 -27.45 6.66
C GLU A 36 2.38 -27.47 6.30
N LEU A 37 2.03 -27.42 5.02
CA LEU A 37 0.64 -27.47 4.57
C LEU A 37 0.14 -28.91 4.55
N LYS A 38 -0.72 -29.27 5.51
CA LYS A 38 -1.18 -30.64 5.74
C LYS A 38 -2.54 -30.96 5.12
N ILE A 39 -3.20 -29.98 4.54
CA ILE A 39 -4.54 -30.11 3.94
C ILE A 39 -4.55 -29.49 2.54
N PRO A 40 -5.39 -29.97 1.62
CA PRO A 40 -5.55 -29.34 0.31
C PRO A 40 -5.92 -27.86 0.43
N ALA A 41 -5.33 -27.02 -0.44
CA ALA A 41 -5.65 -25.60 -0.51
C ALA A 41 -5.96 -25.21 -1.94
N ILE A 42 -7.09 -24.51 -2.13
CA ILE A 42 -7.55 -24.04 -3.44
C ILE A 42 -7.35 -22.53 -3.50
N ASN A 43 -6.57 -22.10 -4.49
CA ASN A 43 -6.40 -20.68 -4.78
C ASN A 43 -7.59 -20.14 -5.58
N VAL A 44 -8.51 -19.47 -4.92
CA VAL A 44 -9.65 -18.80 -5.54
C VAL A 44 -9.29 -17.39 -6.00
N ASN A 45 -8.28 -16.77 -5.39
CA ASN A 45 -7.86 -15.42 -5.73
C ASN A 45 -7.52 -15.28 -7.22
N ASP A 46 -6.81 -16.27 -7.78
CA ASP A 46 -6.34 -16.19 -9.17
C ASP A 46 -7.41 -16.63 -10.20
N SER A 47 -8.62 -16.94 -9.76
CA SER A 47 -9.73 -17.15 -10.69
C SER A 47 -10.04 -15.85 -11.45
N VAL A 48 -10.42 -15.99 -12.72
CA VAL A 48 -10.72 -14.84 -13.60
C VAL A 48 -11.81 -13.96 -13.01
N THR A 49 -12.81 -14.55 -12.39
CA THR A 49 -13.94 -13.85 -11.81
C THR A 49 -13.62 -13.16 -10.47
N LYS A 50 -12.51 -13.51 -9.82
CA LYS A 50 -12.09 -12.89 -8.55
C LYS A 50 -11.04 -11.79 -8.78
N ALA A 51 -9.80 -12.14 -9.11
CA ALA A 51 -8.71 -11.15 -9.16
C ALA A 51 -8.95 -10.08 -10.23
N LYS A 52 -9.44 -10.47 -11.41
CA LYS A 52 -9.68 -9.53 -12.50
C LYS A 52 -10.92 -8.65 -12.31
N ASN A 53 -11.80 -8.99 -11.37
CA ASN A 53 -12.98 -8.22 -11.02
C ASN A 53 -12.83 -7.54 -9.65
N ASP A 54 -12.83 -8.31 -8.57
CA ASP A 54 -12.84 -7.76 -7.21
C ASP A 54 -11.60 -6.94 -6.91
N ASN A 55 -10.41 -7.48 -7.15
CA ASN A 55 -9.16 -6.75 -6.84
C ASN A 55 -9.03 -5.48 -7.69
N LYS A 56 -9.52 -5.49 -8.93
CA LYS A 56 -9.44 -4.35 -9.83
C LYS A 56 -10.57 -3.34 -9.59
N TYR A 57 -11.80 -3.78 -9.66
CA TYR A 57 -12.97 -2.89 -9.65
C TYR A 57 -13.46 -2.57 -8.25
N GLY A 58 -13.36 -3.49 -7.31
CA GLY A 58 -13.69 -3.25 -5.91
C GLY A 58 -12.79 -2.17 -5.33
N CYS A 59 -11.46 -2.29 -5.50
CA CYS A 59 -10.50 -1.29 -5.06
C CYS A 59 -10.64 0.04 -5.81
N ARG A 60 -11.01 0.00 -7.10
CA ARG A 60 -11.27 1.20 -7.90
C ARG A 60 -12.34 2.10 -7.28
N HIS A 61 -13.40 1.52 -6.76
CA HIS A 61 -14.50 2.28 -6.18
C HIS A 61 -14.25 2.64 -4.70
N SER A 62 -13.73 1.71 -3.91
CA SER A 62 -13.54 1.91 -2.47
C SER A 62 -12.42 2.91 -2.14
N LEU A 63 -11.37 3.01 -2.94
CA LEU A 63 -10.25 3.92 -2.69
C LEU A 63 -10.70 5.38 -2.63
N ASN A 64 -11.43 5.85 -3.64
CA ASN A 64 -11.86 7.25 -3.69
C ASN A 64 -12.85 7.59 -2.59
N ASP A 65 -13.76 6.65 -2.26
CA ASP A 65 -14.69 6.83 -1.16
C ASP A 65 -13.94 6.94 0.18
N ALA A 66 -12.98 6.07 0.44
CA ALA A 66 -12.17 6.08 1.65
C ALA A 66 -11.32 7.35 1.77
N LEU A 67 -10.66 7.79 0.69
CA LEU A 67 -9.87 9.03 0.67
C LEU A 67 -10.73 10.25 0.97
N LYS A 68 -11.87 10.40 0.29
CA LYS A 68 -12.78 11.54 0.49
C LYS A 68 -13.35 11.57 1.90
N ARG A 69 -13.78 10.42 2.45
CA ARG A 69 -14.30 10.35 3.83
C ARG A 69 -13.20 10.51 4.90
N GLY A 70 -12.01 10.00 4.63
CA GLY A 70 -10.90 10.03 5.58
C GLY A 70 -10.25 11.40 5.71
N THR A 71 -10.02 12.06 4.58
CA THR A 71 -9.13 13.23 4.53
C THR A 71 -9.82 14.55 4.18
N ASP A 72 -11.06 14.49 3.69
CA ASP A 72 -11.79 15.64 3.12
C ASP A 72 -11.00 16.37 2.00
N MET A 73 -10.07 15.65 1.34
CA MET A 73 -9.16 16.20 0.34
C MET A 73 -9.82 16.29 -1.03
N LEU A 74 -9.66 17.43 -1.70
CA LEU A 74 -9.96 17.54 -3.13
C LEU A 74 -8.86 16.83 -3.93
N LEU A 75 -9.23 15.80 -4.71
CA LEU A 75 -8.29 14.96 -5.45
C LEU A 75 -7.84 15.60 -6.77
N SER A 76 -8.76 16.31 -7.44
CA SER A 76 -8.50 16.89 -8.77
C SER A 76 -7.30 17.85 -8.76
N GLY A 77 -6.43 17.71 -9.75
CA GLY A 77 -5.21 18.48 -9.94
C GLY A 77 -4.03 18.11 -9.03
N LYS A 78 -4.22 17.19 -8.08
CA LYS A 78 -3.15 16.72 -7.20
C LYS A 78 -2.35 15.59 -7.83
N LYS A 79 -1.10 15.43 -7.37
CA LYS A 79 -0.17 14.40 -7.84
C LYS A 79 -0.27 13.15 -6.97
N GLY A 80 -0.69 12.05 -7.57
CA GLY A 80 -0.81 10.73 -6.95
C GLY A 80 0.29 9.78 -7.40
N LEU A 81 0.88 9.05 -6.45
CA LEU A 81 1.85 8.01 -6.68
C LEU A 81 1.26 6.67 -6.25
N VAL A 82 1.06 5.76 -7.19
CA VAL A 82 0.60 4.40 -6.93
C VAL A 82 1.79 3.45 -6.93
N ILE A 83 2.05 2.81 -5.80
CA ILE A 83 3.12 1.83 -5.67
C ILE A 83 2.54 0.42 -5.88
N GLY A 84 2.92 -0.17 -7.01
CA GLY A 84 2.38 -1.42 -7.53
C GLY A 84 1.37 -1.22 -8.66
N TYR A 85 1.46 -2.06 -9.73
CA TYR A 85 0.54 -2.04 -10.86
C TYR A 85 -0.03 -3.43 -11.18
N GLY A 86 -0.22 -4.24 -10.14
CA GLY A 86 -1.06 -5.45 -10.19
C GLY A 86 -2.54 -5.11 -10.36
N ASP A 87 -3.43 -6.06 -10.13
CA ASP A 87 -4.87 -5.83 -10.32
C ASP A 87 -5.41 -4.69 -9.42
N VAL A 88 -4.98 -4.62 -8.16
CA VAL A 88 -5.33 -3.54 -7.23
C VAL A 88 -4.76 -2.20 -7.70
N GLY A 89 -3.49 -2.16 -8.11
CA GLY A 89 -2.83 -0.96 -8.58
C GLY A 89 -3.47 -0.38 -9.84
N LYS A 90 -3.84 -1.24 -10.80
CA LYS A 90 -4.58 -0.86 -12.02
C LYS A 90 -5.90 -0.19 -11.69
N GLY A 91 -6.67 -0.79 -10.79
CA GLY A 91 -7.93 -0.21 -10.33
C GLY A 91 -7.72 1.12 -9.63
N SER A 92 -6.75 1.19 -8.74
CA SER A 92 -6.41 2.40 -7.96
C SER A 92 -5.96 3.55 -8.85
N ALA A 93 -5.01 3.32 -9.76
CA ALA A 93 -4.51 4.34 -10.67
C ALA A 93 -5.62 4.88 -11.59
N ALA A 94 -6.42 3.99 -12.17
CA ALA A 94 -7.55 4.38 -13.00
C ALA A 94 -8.60 5.21 -12.24
N SER A 95 -8.86 4.85 -10.98
CA SER A 95 -9.79 5.57 -10.11
C SER A 95 -9.33 6.99 -9.81
N LEU A 96 -8.07 7.15 -9.42
CA LEU A 96 -7.47 8.45 -9.11
C LEU A 96 -7.40 9.34 -10.35
N ALA A 97 -7.03 8.79 -11.51
CA ALA A 97 -7.01 9.53 -12.76
C ALA A 97 -8.42 10.00 -13.18
N GLN A 98 -9.44 9.18 -12.95
CA GLN A 98 -10.84 9.54 -13.21
C GLN A 98 -11.32 10.70 -12.34
N GLU A 99 -10.78 10.86 -11.13
CA GLU A 99 -11.03 12.01 -10.25
C GLU A 99 -10.21 13.27 -10.64
N GLY A 100 -9.44 13.18 -11.72
CA GLY A 100 -8.63 14.31 -12.22
C GLY A 100 -7.28 14.46 -11.56
N MET A 101 -6.76 13.44 -10.89
CA MET A 101 -5.39 13.42 -10.38
C MET A 101 -4.36 13.18 -11.49
N ILE A 102 -3.17 13.72 -11.32
CA ILE A 102 -1.99 13.43 -12.13
C ILE A 102 -1.30 12.22 -11.52
N VAL A 103 -1.51 11.04 -12.11
CA VAL A 103 -1.07 9.77 -11.52
C VAL A 103 0.22 9.30 -12.14
N SER A 104 1.19 8.94 -11.28
CA SER A 104 2.40 8.20 -11.62
C SER A 104 2.40 6.84 -10.93
N VAL A 105 3.12 5.87 -11.49
CA VAL A 105 3.16 4.49 -11.01
C VAL A 105 4.60 4.09 -10.72
N VAL A 106 4.82 3.36 -9.63
CA VAL A 106 6.07 2.64 -9.33
C VAL A 106 5.78 1.16 -9.46
N GLU A 107 6.53 0.47 -10.30
CA GLU A 107 6.35 -0.97 -10.53
C GLU A 107 7.70 -1.65 -10.81
N SER A 108 7.90 -2.82 -10.21
CA SER A 108 9.12 -3.62 -10.38
C SER A 108 8.99 -4.69 -11.48
N ASP A 109 7.78 -5.19 -11.74
CA ASP A 109 7.52 -6.12 -12.82
C ASP A 109 7.50 -5.38 -14.16
N PRO A 110 8.39 -5.72 -15.11
CA PRO A 110 8.47 -5.02 -16.39
C PRO A 110 7.21 -5.17 -17.25
N ILE A 111 6.46 -6.25 -17.09
CA ILE A 111 5.20 -6.47 -17.82
C ILE A 111 4.13 -5.54 -17.27
N CYS A 112 3.98 -5.47 -15.95
CA CYS A 112 3.04 -4.54 -15.32
C CYS A 112 3.43 -3.07 -15.56
N ALA A 113 4.73 -2.75 -15.54
CA ALA A 113 5.22 -1.42 -15.86
C ALA A 113 4.90 -1.02 -17.31
N MET A 114 5.11 -1.92 -18.27
CA MET A 114 4.73 -1.70 -19.67
C MET A 114 3.22 -1.47 -19.81
N GLN A 115 2.39 -2.26 -19.10
CA GLN A 115 0.94 -2.07 -19.10
C GLN A 115 0.54 -0.69 -18.54
N ALA A 116 1.22 -0.22 -17.48
CA ALA A 116 0.97 1.12 -16.94
C ALA A 116 1.25 2.21 -17.99
N CYS A 117 2.37 2.09 -18.73
CA CYS A 117 2.66 3.00 -19.84
C CYS A 117 1.59 2.95 -20.94
N MET A 118 1.11 1.77 -21.31
CA MET A 118 0.05 1.61 -22.31
C MET A 118 -1.30 2.17 -21.85
N ASP A 119 -1.56 2.13 -20.55
CA ASP A 119 -2.75 2.75 -19.93
C ASP A 119 -2.59 4.28 -19.74
N GLY A 120 -1.45 4.86 -20.15
CA GLY A 120 -1.20 6.32 -20.16
C GLY A 120 -0.58 6.86 -18.87
N PHE A 121 -0.09 6.03 -17.98
CA PHE A 121 0.56 6.45 -16.76
C PHE A 121 2.08 6.58 -16.91
N ALA A 122 2.68 7.59 -16.28
CA ALA A 122 4.12 7.69 -16.17
C ALA A 122 4.63 6.65 -15.16
N VAL A 123 5.54 5.78 -15.59
CA VAL A 123 6.26 4.87 -14.70
C VAL A 123 7.51 5.57 -14.21
N VAL A 124 7.64 5.69 -12.89
CA VAL A 124 8.70 6.44 -12.22
C VAL A 124 9.38 5.59 -11.14
N SER A 125 10.52 6.06 -10.66
CA SER A 125 11.17 5.48 -9.48
C SER A 125 11.24 6.50 -8.35
N CYS A 126 10.96 6.05 -7.13
CA CYS A 126 11.14 6.82 -5.91
C CYS A 126 12.62 7.04 -5.56
N TYR A 127 13.52 6.25 -6.14
CA TYR A 127 14.96 6.35 -5.94
C TYR A 127 15.67 6.77 -7.22
N LYS A 128 16.75 7.53 -7.07
CA LYS A 128 17.65 7.88 -8.17
C LYS A 128 18.20 6.60 -8.83
N ASN A 129 18.32 6.64 -10.14
CA ASN A 129 18.83 5.51 -10.94
C ASN A 129 18.02 4.20 -10.82
N GLY A 130 16.81 4.24 -10.26
CA GLY A 130 15.95 3.06 -10.12
C GLY A 130 16.40 2.01 -9.09
N VAL A 131 17.38 2.33 -8.26
CA VAL A 131 17.95 1.41 -7.26
C VAL A 131 17.42 1.77 -5.88
N VAL A 132 16.76 0.81 -5.22
CA VAL A 132 16.26 0.98 -3.85
C VAL A 132 17.42 0.85 -2.86
N THR A 133 17.89 1.97 -2.33
CA THR A 133 18.99 2.01 -1.35
C THR A 133 18.51 2.18 0.08
N ARG A 134 17.29 2.69 0.25
CA ARG A 134 16.70 3.10 1.55
C ARG A 134 17.50 4.22 2.24
N ASP A 135 18.32 4.95 1.49
CA ASP A 135 19.01 6.16 1.97
C ASP A 135 18.21 7.40 1.50
N PRO A 136 17.83 8.32 2.41
CA PRO A 136 17.15 9.57 2.05
C PRO A 136 17.88 10.42 1.01
N LYS A 137 19.21 10.31 0.92
CA LYS A 137 20.04 11.05 -0.07
C LYS A 137 19.80 10.57 -1.50
N ASP A 138 19.37 9.32 -1.66
CA ASP A 138 19.14 8.70 -2.96
C ASP A 138 17.69 8.82 -3.41
N ILE A 139 16.84 9.44 -2.63
CA ILE A 139 15.45 9.69 -3.01
C ILE A 139 15.39 10.60 -4.24
N ASN A 140 14.54 10.24 -5.17
CA ASN A 140 14.19 11.05 -6.32
C ASN A 140 13.20 12.14 -5.90
N MET A 141 13.73 13.33 -5.59
CA MET A 141 12.92 14.45 -5.10
C MET A 141 12.00 15.04 -6.16
N ASP A 142 12.26 14.84 -7.46
CA ASP A 142 11.37 15.26 -8.54
C ASP A 142 10.05 14.48 -8.51
N VAL A 143 10.07 13.27 -7.95
CA VAL A 143 8.90 12.43 -7.74
C VAL A 143 8.33 12.64 -6.34
N MET A 144 9.15 12.42 -5.31
CA MET A 144 8.67 12.37 -3.92
C MET A 144 8.33 13.74 -3.34
N GLY A 145 9.14 14.77 -3.68
CA GLY A 145 8.98 16.12 -3.12
C GLY A 145 7.69 16.84 -3.56
N ASP A 146 7.08 16.39 -4.64
CA ASP A 146 5.88 17.02 -5.21
C ASP A 146 4.62 16.12 -5.12
N THR A 147 4.76 14.92 -4.58
CA THR A 147 3.66 13.97 -4.40
C THR A 147 2.70 14.42 -3.30
N ASP A 148 1.41 14.48 -3.61
CA ASP A 148 0.32 14.80 -2.66
C ASP A 148 -0.25 13.56 -1.99
N LEU A 149 -0.30 12.44 -2.71
CA LEU A 149 -0.88 11.19 -2.27
C LEU A 149 -0.01 10.00 -2.67
N ILE A 150 0.30 9.13 -1.73
CA ILE A 150 0.87 7.80 -1.99
C ILE A 150 -0.18 6.74 -1.67
N VAL A 151 -0.36 5.79 -2.59
CA VAL A 151 -1.20 4.61 -2.40
C VAL A 151 -0.36 3.36 -2.61
N THR A 152 -0.23 2.52 -1.58
CA THR A 152 0.47 1.23 -1.68
C THR A 152 -0.51 0.11 -1.99
N THR A 153 -0.17 -0.78 -2.93
CA THR A 153 -1.08 -1.78 -3.52
C THR A 153 -0.44 -3.14 -3.77
N THR A 154 0.73 -3.39 -3.18
CA THR A 154 1.60 -4.51 -3.58
C THR A 154 1.39 -5.79 -2.78
N GLY A 155 0.91 -5.70 -1.54
CA GLY A 155 0.90 -6.80 -0.58
C GLY A 155 2.29 -7.19 -0.06
N ASN A 156 3.34 -6.40 -0.36
CA ASN A 156 4.71 -6.61 0.11
C ASN A 156 5.01 -5.74 1.34
N VAL A 157 6.17 -5.97 1.96
CA VAL A 157 6.57 -5.28 3.19
C VAL A 157 7.43 -4.06 2.87
N ASN A 158 7.17 -2.93 3.54
CA ASN A 158 7.97 -1.70 3.50
C ASN A 158 8.27 -1.20 2.07
N VAL A 159 7.26 -1.19 1.21
CA VAL A 159 7.38 -0.64 -0.15
C VAL A 159 7.36 0.89 -0.15
N CYS A 160 6.73 1.50 0.88
CA CYS A 160 6.86 2.90 1.24
C CYS A 160 7.71 2.97 2.52
N ASP A 161 9.02 3.06 2.34
CA ASP A 161 9.98 2.94 3.44
C ASP A 161 10.26 4.27 4.15
N SER A 162 11.07 4.20 5.20
CA SER A 162 11.43 5.34 6.05
C SER A 162 12.12 6.47 5.28
N ALA A 163 12.94 6.15 4.28
CA ALA A 163 13.63 7.15 3.46
C ALA A 163 12.60 7.95 2.63
N MET A 164 11.65 7.25 2.01
CA MET A 164 10.55 7.88 1.27
C MET A 164 9.69 8.75 2.18
N ILE A 165 9.26 8.21 3.33
CA ILE A 165 8.42 8.91 4.31
C ILE A 165 9.09 10.19 4.81
N SER A 166 10.41 10.14 5.08
CA SER A 166 11.16 11.29 5.60
C SER A 166 11.25 12.47 4.61
N THR A 167 11.06 12.22 3.31
CA THR A 167 11.20 13.23 2.24
C THR A 167 9.88 13.80 1.76
N LEU A 168 8.74 13.26 2.23
CA LEU A 168 7.42 13.74 1.84
C LEU A 168 7.21 15.21 2.21
N LYS A 169 6.54 15.93 1.35
CA LYS A 169 6.13 17.31 1.64
C LYS A 169 5.10 17.38 2.76
N ASN A 170 4.92 18.56 3.32
CA ASN A 170 3.86 18.81 4.29
C ASN A 170 2.49 18.57 3.65
N THR A 171 1.57 18.00 4.40
CA THR A 171 0.21 17.64 3.97
C THR A 171 0.11 16.50 2.96
N ALA A 172 1.21 15.80 2.66
CA ALA A 172 1.14 14.59 1.87
C ALA A 172 0.32 13.51 2.61
N VAL A 173 -0.53 12.81 1.86
CA VAL A 173 -1.33 11.71 2.37
C VAL A 173 -0.68 10.38 1.95
N VAL A 174 -0.58 9.45 2.88
CA VAL A 174 -0.11 8.08 2.60
C VAL A 174 -1.19 7.12 3.03
N CYS A 175 -1.62 6.24 2.13
CA CYS A 175 -2.60 5.22 2.44
C CYS A 175 -2.22 3.87 1.83
N ASN A 176 -2.67 2.82 2.49
CA ASN A 176 -2.55 1.45 2.02
C ASN A 176 -3.94 0.93 1.64
N ILE A 177 -4.06 0.33 0.47
CA ILE A 177 -5.26 -0.40 0.05
C ILE A 177 -5.05 -1.92 0.06
N GLY A 178 -3.82 -2.36 0.31
CA GLY A 178 -3.50 -3.77 0.53
C GLY A 178 -4.08 -4.31 1.83
N HIS A 179 -3.96 -5.62 2.02
CA HIS A 179 -4.56 -6.30 3.17
C HIS A 179 -3.87 -6.00 4.50
N PHE A 180 -2.55 -5.83 4.50
CA PHE A 180 -1.76 -5.53 5.69
C PHE A 180 -1.18 -4.12 5.67
N ASP A 181 -1.08 -3.51 6.83
CA ASP A 181 -0.52 -2.18 7.05
C ASP A 181 1.02 -2.11 6.93
N ASN A 182 1.68 -3.25 6.79
CA ASN A 182 3.13 -3.37 6.70
C ASN A 182 3.75 -2.97 5.35
N GLU A 183 2.94 -2.57 4.37
CA GLU A 183 3.45 -1.96 3.13
C GLU A 183 4.09 -0.59 3.38
N ILE A 184 3.61 0.13 4.40
CA ILE A 184 4.14 1.40 4.87
C ILE A 184 4.97 1.13 6.12
N ASP A 185 6.16 1.73 6.23
CA ASP A 185 7.00 1.60 7.42
C ASP A 185 6.40 2.37 8.62
N THR A 186 5.28 1.85 9.12
CA THR A 186 4.56 2.42 10.27
C THR A 186 5.35 2.28 11.56
N ALA A 187 6.25 1.29 11.67
CA ALA A 187 7.13 1.13 12.81
C ALA A 187 8.06 2.34 12.95
N TYR A 188 8.77 2.69 11.87
CA TYR A 188 9.59 3.90 11.82
C TYR A 188 8.79 5.17 12.15
N MET A 189 7.58 5.29 11.58
CA MET A 189 6.73 6.46 11.84
C MET A 189 6.31 6.57 13.32
N ARG A 190 5.98 5.43 13.97
CA ARG A 190 5.59 5.42 15.39
C ARG A 190 6.76 5.77 16.33
N GLU A 191 7.97 5.39 15.97
CA GLU A 191 9.17 5.69 16.76
C GLU A 191 9.63 7.14 16.61
N ASN A 192 9.42 7.76 15.46
CA ASN A 192 10.02 9.05 15.11
C ASN A 192 9.04 10.22 15.01
N PHE A 193 7.73 9.97 14.97
CA PHE A 193 6.73 11.00 14.74
C PHE A 193 5.63 10.96 15.80
N TYR A 194 5.04 12.12 16.08
CA TYR A 194 3.86 12.21 16.91
C TYR A 194 2.60 11.89 16.10
N TRP A 195 1.71 11.05 16.65
CA TRP A 195 0.47 10.58 16.03
C TRP A 195 -0.74 11.13 16.76
N ASP A 196 -1.68 11.67 16.01
CA ASP A 196 -2.97 12.14 16.48
C ASP A 196 -4.07 11.47 15.65
N GLU A 197 -4.92 10.66 16.29
CA GLU A 197 -6.03 10.00 15.62
C GLU A 197 -7.19 10.99 15.47
N ILE A 198 -7.45 11.42 14.23
CA ILE A 198 -8.50 12.40 13.91
C ILE A 198 -9.84 11.76 13.55
N LYS A 199 -9.82 10.55 13.02
CA LYS A 199 -10.97 9.67 12.73
C LYS A 199 -10.49 8.21 12.91
N PRO A 200 -11.38 7.22 13.11
CA PRO A 200 -10.97 5.82 13.15
C PRO A 200 -10.10 5.44 11.96
N GLN A 201 -8.90 4.94 12.22
CA GLN A 201 -7.88 4.56 11.23
C GLN A 201 -7.30 5.72 10.40
N VAL A 202 -7.60 6.97 10.74
CA VAL A 202 -7.04 8.15 10.08
C VAL A 202 -6.23 8.94 11.10
N HIS A 203 -4.93 9.02 10.87
CA HIS A 203 -3.99 9.67 11.78
C HIS A 203 -3.35 10.87 11.10
N ARG A 204 -3.21 11.95 11.84
CA ARG A 204 -2.31 13.04 11.50
C ARG A 204 -0.96 12.75 12.12
N VAL A 205 0.08 12.78 11.29
CA VAL A 205 1.43 12.47 11.72
C VAL A 205 2.31 13.70 11.60
N PHE A 206 2.95 14.09 12.70
CA PHE A 206 3.81 15.27 12.77
C PHE A 206 5.27 14.85 12.86
N ARG A 207 6.08 15.31 11.92
CA ARG A 207 7.53 15.23 12.03
C ARG A 207 7.99 16.28 13.04
N LEU A 208 8.52 15.84 14.16
CA LEU A 208 9.15 16.74 15.13
C LEU A 208 10.47 17.23 14.51
N SER A 209 10.49 18.45 14.00
CA SER A 209 11.75 19.11 13.73
C SER A 209 12.33 19.54 15.08
N LEU A 210 13.61 19.26 15.32
CA LEU A 210 14.34 19.61 16.56
C LEU A 210 14.37 21.13 16.87
N ILE A 211 13.72 21.97 16.07
CA ILE A 211 13.74 23.44 16.17
C ILE A 211 12.44 24.01 16.76
N HIS A 212 11.40 23.22 16.96
CA HIS A 212 10.14 23.67 17.55
C HIS A 212 9.72 22.85 18.76
N ILE A 213 10.49 22.98 19.85
CA ILE A 213 9.94 22.75 21.19
C ILE A 213 9.32 24.09 21.64
N SER A 214 8.17 24.43 21.10
CA SER A 214 7.24 25.30 21.79
C SER A 214 6.17 24.40 22.41
N GLU A 215 6.13 24.37 23.74
CA GLU A 215 5.08 23.69 24.49
C GLU A 215 3.70 24.05 23.88
N PRO A 216 2.79 23.06 23.71
CA PRO A 216 1.43 23.37 23.36
C PRO A 216 0.84 24.18 24.52
N THR A 217 0.68 25.47 24.33
CA THR A 217 -0.11 26.30 25.22
C THR A 217 -1.51 25.69 25.28
N ARG A 218 -1.81 25.02 26.39
CA ARG A 218 -3.18 24.68 26.77
C ARG A 218 -3.93 26.01 26.82
N ARG A 219 -4.79 26.24 25.86
CA ARG A 219 -5.89 27.20 26.04
C ARG A 219 -7.06 26.40 26.61
N LEU A 220 -7.41 26.78 27.81
CA LEU A 220 -8.63 26.44 28.53
C LEU A 220 -9.88 26.80 27.69
#